data_3c7067302e9cf4cc92f82ba4e56927b9
#
_entry.id   3c7067302e9cf4cc92f82ba4e56927b9
#
_cell.length_a   1.000
_cell.length_b   1.000
_cell.length_c   1.000
_cell.angle_alpha   90.00
_cell.angle_beta   90.00
_cell.angle_gamma   90.00
#
_symmetry.space_group_name_H-M   'P 1'
#
loop_
_entity.id
_entity.type
_entity.pdbx_description
1 polymer ?
#
loop_
_entity_poly.entity_id
_entity_poly.type
_entity_poly.pdbx_seq_one_letter_code
_entity_poly.pdbx_strand_id
1 'polypeptide(L)'
;MALLEIRDLTKHFFRLSALSRVSLSVEPGELLGLIGPNGSGKTTLFNCVTGVLHPSAGQVFFRGEDITGRSADVVYRRGIARTFQLIQLFPEMTVLDNMLVSGQEKTGRLFSRLLRREGAEATARALALLEFLGIAGLRDNLASNLSYGQQKLLDFGMALMSEPQVIMLDEPMAGVNPTMIKNLVAHILELNARGYTFVVIEHNMEVVMSLCRRIVVLSQGERIAEGTPAEIAENPL
;
A
#
# COMPACT_ATOMS: atom_id res chain seq x y z
N MET A 1 18.61 0.57 9.97
CA MET A 1 17.81 -0.56 10.49
C MET A 1 16.54 -0.62 9.67
N ALA A 2 16.28 -1.73 9.04
CA ALA A 2 15.14 -1.86 8.14
C ALA A 2 13.82 -1.50 8.84
N LEU A 3 12.92 -0.80 8.13
CA LEU A 3 11.59 -0.46 8.60
C LEU A 3 10.66 -1.67 8.55
N LEU A 4 10.73 -2.42 7.44
CA LEU A 4 10.04 -3.68 7.23
C LEU A 4 11.07 -4.74 6.85
N GLU A 5 11.04 -5.90 7.49
CA GLU A 5 11.94 -7.01 7.20
C GLU A 5 11.15 -8.31 7.08
N ILE A 6 11.38 -9.04 6.01
CA ILE A 6 10.76 -10.32 5.71
C ILE A 6 11.88 -11.37 5.68
N ARG A 7 11.74 -12.43 6.47
CA ARG A 7 12.73 -13.49 6.61
C ARG A 7 12.12 -14.84 6.26
N ASP A 8 12.65 -15.48 5.23
CA ASP A 8 12.32 -16.84 4.75
C ASP A 8 10.79 -17.10 4.66
N LEU A 9 10.04 -16.09 4.24
CA LEU A 9 8.58 -16.12 4.22
C LEU A 9 8.10 -17.17 3.22
N THR A 10 7.31 -18.12 3.72
CA THR A 10 6.80 -19.24 2.95
C THR A 10 5.29 -19.32 3.08
N LYS A 11 4.60 -19.54 1.95
CA LYS A 11 3.15 -19.75 1.94
C LYS A 11 2.76 -20.90 1.02
N HIS A 12 2.11 -21.88 1.60
CA HIS A 12 1.52 -22.99 0.86
C HIS A 12 -0.01 -22.88 0.83
N PHE A 13 -0.60 -23.18 -0.31
CA PHE A 13 -2.01 -23.44 -0.48
C PHE A 13 -2.15 -24.91 -0.91
N PHE A 14 -2.51 -25.79 0.03
CA PHE A 14 -2.51 -27.24 -0.17
C PHE A 14 -1.13 -27.72 -0.67
N ARG A 15 -1.05 -28.19 -1.92
CA ARG A 15 0.20 -28.66 -2.56
C ARG A 15 0.94 -27.57 -3.35
N LEU A 16 0.34 -26.39 -3.52
CA LEU A 16 0.96 -25.28 -4.26
C LEU A 16 1.80 -24.44 -3.29
N SER A 17 3.09 -24.28 -3.59
CA SER A 17 3.95 -23.30 -2.94
C SER A 17 3.79 -21.95 -3.65
N ALA A 18 3.10 -21.01 -3.02
CA ALA A 18 2.91 -19.67 -3.56
C ALA A 18 4.05 -18.71 -3.18
N LEU A 19 4.76 -19.00 -2.05
CA LEU A 19 6.00 -18.34 -1.63
C LEU A 19 6.95 -19.42 -1.08
N SER A 20 8.22 -19.34 -1.43
CA SER A 20 9.28 -20.26 -1.01
C SER A 20 10.47 -19.46 -0.48
N ARG A 21 10.54 -19.33 0.85
CA ARG A 21 11.62 -18.66 1.60
C ARG A 21 12.00 -17.26 1.06
N VAL A 22 11.00 -16.44 0.74
CA VAL A 22 11.25 -15.08 0.30
C VAL A 22 11.77 -14.23 1.44
N SER A 23 12.93 -13.61 1.24
CA SER A 23 13.56 -12.68 2.19
C SER A 23 13.83 -11.36 1.49
N LEU A 24 13.42 -10.25 2.10
CA LEU A 24 13.71 -8.89 1.66
C LEU A 24 13.57 -7.90 2.84
N SER A 25 14.19 -6.75 2.70
CA SER A 25 14.07 -5.64 3.65
C SER A 25 13.63 -4.37 2.94
N VAL A 26 13.01 -3.46 3.66
CA VAL A 26 12.61 -2.13 3.16
C VAL A 26 13.11 -1.09 4.16
N GLU A 27 13.89 -0.13 3.69
CA GLU A 27 14.43 0.94 4.53
C GLU A 27 13.43 2.11 4.65
N PRO A 28 13.52 2.93 5.72
CA PRO A 28 12.69 4.13 5.84
C PRO A 28 12.88 5.07 4.64
N GLY A 29 11.79 5.59 4.08
CA GLY A 29 11.80 6.49 2.92
C GLY A 29 12.15 5.81 1.59
N GLU A 30 12.14 4.49 1.55
CA GLU A 30 12.42 3.74 0.32
C GLU A 30 11.18 3.66 -0.60
N LEU A 31 11.43 3.69 -1.92
CA LEU A 31 10.49 3.31 -2.97
C LEU A 31 10.95 1.99 -3.57
N LEU A 32 10.38 0.88 -3.08
CA LEU A 32 10.67 -0.48 -3.53
C LEU A 32 9.64 -0.95 -4.55
N GLY A 33 10.10 -1.38 -5.73
CA GLY A 33 9.28 -2.07 -6.72
C GLY A 33 9.30 -3.58 -6.50
N LEU A 34 8.14 -4.22 -6.57
CA LEU A 34 8.00 -5.67 -6.53
C LEU A 34 7.37 -6.13 -7.85
N ILE A 35 8.17 -6.71 -8.72
CA ILE A 35 7.76 -7.12 -10.07
C ILE A 35 7.86 -8.65 -10.26
N GLY A 36 7.32 -9.12 -11.37
CA GLY A 36 7.33 -10.52 -11.77
C GLY A 36 6.07 -10.92 -12.51
N PRO A 37 6.03 -12.07 -13.15
CA PRO A 37 4.86 -12.54 -13.92
C PRO A 37 3.63 -12.77 -13.02
N ASN A 38 2.47 -12.93 -13.65
CA ASN A 38 1.26 -13.31 -12.93
C ASN A 38 1.48 -14.68 -12.27
N GLY A 39 1.01 -14.80 -11.03
CA GLY A 39 1.21 -16.02 -10.23
C GLY A 39 2.60 -16.16 -9.58
N SER A 40 3.50 -15.15 -9.70
CA SER A 40 4.83 -15.22 -9.06
C SER A 40 4.83 -15.06 -7.55
N GLY A 41 3.69 -14.77 -6.91
CA GLY A 41 3.57 -14.66 -5.46
C GLY A 41 3.49 -13.25 -4.89
N LYS A 42 3.53 -12.17 -5.70
CA LYS A 42 3.54 -10.77 -5.26
C LYS A 42 2.36 -10.43 -4.32
N THR A 43 1.14 -10.65 -4.77
CA THR A 43 -0.06 -10.40 -3.97
C THR A 43 -0.13 -11.31 -2.75
N THR A 44 0.39 -12.56 -2.84
CA THR A 44 0.49 -13.46 -1.68
C THR A 44 1.48 -12.91 -0.64
N LEU A 45 2.61 -12.35 -1.07
CA LEU A 45 3.57 -11.67 -0.20
C LEU A 45 2.90 -10.49 0.52
N PHE A 46 2.22 -9.61 -0.23
CA PHE A 46 1.46 -8.50 0.34
C PHE A 46 0.43 -8.98 1.35
N ASN A 47 -0.35 -10.02 1.03
CA ASN A 47 -1.35 -10.58 1.92
C ASN A 47 -0.74 -11.13 3.22
N CYS A 48 0.43 -11.75 3.16
CA CYS A 48 1.11 -12.25 4.36
C CYS A 48 1.66 -11.10 5.22
N VAL A 49 2.26 -10.07 4.60
CA VAL A 49 2.80 -8.91 5.31
C VAL A 49 1.68 -8.11 5.98
N THR A 50 0.57 -7.90 5.28
CA THR A 50 -0.55 -7.09 5.76
C THR A 50 -1.54 -7.84 6.66
N GLY A 51 -1.26 -9.11 6.99
CA GLY A 51 -2.09 -9.90 7.91
C GLY A 51 -3.41 -10.40 7.34
N VAL A 52 -3.60 -10.30 6.01
CA VAL A 52 -4.75 -10.90 5.29
C VAL A 52 -4.61 -12.42 5.20
N LEU A 53 -3.37 -12.90 5.09
CA LEU A 53 -3.03 -14.32 5.09
C LEU A 53 -2.00 -14.64 6.16
N HIS A 54 -2.16 -15.77 6.86
CA HIS A 54 -1.10 -16.29 7.72
C HIS A 54 -0.03 -16.99 6.88
N PRO A 55 1.27 -16.65 7.03
CA PRO A 55 2.35 -17.40 6.39
C PRO A 55 2.39 -18.85 6.92
N SER A 56 2.92 -19.76 6.11
CA SER A 56 3.13 -21.17 6.52
C SER A 56 4.42 -21.34 7.32
N ALA A 57 5.43 -20.48 7.02
CA ALA A 57 6.71 -20.40 7.75
C ALA A 57 7.37 -19.05 7.48
N GLY A 58 8.46 -18.76 8.20
CA GLY A 58 9.18 -17.49 8.09
C GLY A 58 8.59 -16.41 9.00
N GLN A 59 9.15 -15.21 8.93
CA GLN A 59 8.83 -14.12 9.84
C GLN A 59 8.73 -12.78 9.11
N VAL A 60 7.92 -11.89 9.67
CA VAL A 60 7.78 -10.50 9.23
C VAL A 60 8.00 -9.59 10.43
N PHE A 61 8.95 -8.68 10.32
CA PHE A 61 9.26 -7.68 11.34
C PHE A 61 8.93 -6.29 10.83
N PHE A 62 8.30 -5.49 11.65
CA PHE A 62 8.07 -4.07 11.40
C PHE A 62 8.65 -3.26 12.55
N ARG A 63 9.60 -2.36 12.27
CA ARG A 63 10.35 -1.59 13.28
C ARG A 63 11.01 -2.48 14.32
N GLY A 64 11.48 -3.66 13.92
CA GLY A 64 12.09 -4.67 14.79
C GLY A 64 11.10 -5.50 15.62
N GLU A 65 9.79 -5.20 15.60
CA GLU A 65 8.76 -6.02 16.24
C GLU A 65 8.27 -7.13 15.32
N ASP A 66 8.11 -8.33 15.83
CA ASP A 66 7.52 -9.46 15.10
C ASP A 66 6.01 -9.27 14.93
N ILE A 67 5.58 -9.09 13.68
CA ILE A 67 4.18 -8.95 13.27
C ILE A 67 3.66 -10.18 12.53
N THR A 68 4.42 -11.27 12.51
CA THR A 68 4.09 -12.49 11.77
C THR A 68 2.71 -13.02 12.15
N GLY A 69 1.84 -13.18 11.16
CA GLY A 69 0.49 -13.72 11.37
C GLY A 69 -0.43 -12.85 12.23
N ARG A 70 -0.06 -11.60 12.52
CA ARG A 70 -1.00 -10.66 13.15
C ARG A 70 -2.15 -10.34 12.19
N SER A 71 -3.32 -10.05 12.73
CA SER A 71 -4.49 -9.68 11.92
C SER A 71 -4.29 -8.32 11.22
N ALA A 72 -4.98 -8.13 10.09
CA ALA A 72 -4.82 -6.94 9.25
C ALA A 72 -5.09 -5.63 10.01
N ASP A 73 -6.05 -5.62 10.94
CA ASP A 73 -6.35 -4.47 11.78
C ASP A 73 -5.20 -4.12 12.74
N VAL A 74 -4.47 -5.12 13.24
CA VAL A 74 -3.28 -4.91 14.09
C VAL A 74 -2.13 -4.36 13.25
N VAL A 75 -1.90 -4.91 12.06
CA VAL A 75 -0.84 -4.45 11.15
C VAL A 75 -1.11 -3.01 10.69
N TYR A 76 -2.35 -2.70 10.31
CA TYR A 76 -2.78 -1.34 9.93
C TYR A 76 -2.52 -0.32 11.05
N ARG A 77 -2.93 -0.63 12.28
CA ARG A 77 -2.69 0.26 13.45
C ARG A 77 -1.21 0.45 13.79
N ARG A 78 -0.34 -0.44 13.37
CA ARG A 78 1.11 -0.28 13.53
C ARG A 78 1.75 0.64 12.49
N GLY A 79 1.02 1.03 11.46
CA GLY A 79 1.47 1.96 10.45
C GLY A 79 1.85 1.33 9.11
N ILE A 80 1.29 0.16 8.78
CA ILE A 80 1.37 -0.43 7.44
C ILE A 80 -0.02 -0.32 6.80
N ALA A 81 -0.19 0.57 5.83
CA ALA A 81 -1.40 0.67 5.02
C ALA A 81 -1.24 -0.06 3.69
N ARG A 82 -2.36 -0.46 3.10
CA ARG A 82 -2.39 -1.10 1.79
C ARG A 82 -3.58 -0.59 0.97
N THR A 83 -3.35 -0.36 -0.34
CA THR A 83 -4.43 -0.32 -1.31
C THR A 83 -4.66 -1.72 -1.89
N PHE A 84 -5.87 -2.00 -2.32
CA PHE A 84 -6.20 -3.27 -2.95
C PHE A 84 -6.31 -3.09 -4.47
N GLN A 85 -6.05 -4.16 -5.23
CA GLN A 85 -6.22 -4.16 -6.68
C GLN A 85 -7.64 -3.76 -7.08
N LEU A 86 -8.64 -4.29 -6.35
CA LEU A 86 -10.03 -3.84 -6.46
C LEU A 86 -10.28 -2.72 -5.45
N ILE A 87 -10.73 -1.58 -5.94
CA ILE A 87 -11.05 -0.39 -5.13
C ILE A 87 -12.09 -0.74 -4.07
N GLN A 88 -11.80 -0.39 -2.82
CA GLN A 88 -12.63 -0.69 -1.65
C GLN A 88 -13.26 0.60 -1.11
N LEU A 89 -14.28 1.10 -1.79
CA LEU A 89 -15.02 2.29 -1.35
C LEU A 89 -16.38 1.93 -0.80
N PHE A 90 -16.95 2.82 -0.02
CA PHE A 90 -18.35 2.82 0.38
C PHE A 90 -19.13 3.65 -0.62
N PRO A 91 -19.79 3.04 -1.64
CA PRO A 91 -20.32 3.75 -2.80
C PRO A 91 -21.43 4.74 -2.45
N GLU A 92 -22.22 4.44 -1.41
CA GLU A 92 -23.35 5.26 -0.94
C GLU A 92 -22.92 6.35 0.08
N MET A 93 -21.64 6.43 0.41
CA MET A 93 -21.07 7.48 1.25
C MET A 93 -20.43 8.56 0.40
N THR A 94 -20.33 9.78 0.95
CA THR A 94 -19.62 10.86 0.29
C THR A 94 -18.11 10.58 0.24
N VAL A 95 -17.39 11.29 -0.62
CA VAL A 95 -15.92 11.25 -0.66
C VAL A 95 -15.34 11.56 0.71
N LEU A 96 -15.83 12.59 1.39
CA LEU A 96 -15.37 12.96 2.72
C LEU A 96 -15.67 11.87 3.75
N ASP A 97 -16.86 11.26 3.71
CA ASP A 97 -17.21 10.20 4.65
C ASP A 97 -16.34 8.96 4.47
N ASN A 98 -16.01 8.60 3.21
CA ASN A 98 -15.07 7.52 2.92
C ASN A 98 -13.70 7.78 3.58
N MET A 99 -13.16 9.00 3.46
CA MET A 99 -11.92 9.40 4.12
C MET A 99 -12.03 9.26 5.65
N LEU A 100 -13.10 9.78 6.24
CA LEU A 100 -13.31 9.77 7.70
C LEU A 100 -13.46 8.36 8.26
N VAL A 101 -14.14 7.46 7.55
CA VAL A 101 -14.28 6.05 7.98
C VAL A 101 -12.92 5.36 8.02
N SER A 102 -12.05 5.58 7.03
CA SER A 102 -10.73 4.97 6.99
C SER A 102 -9.76 5.53 8.05
N GLY A 103 -9.94 6.78 8.47
CA GLY A 103 -9.16 7.41 9.54
C GLY A 103 -9.64 7.09 10.96
N GLN A 104 -10.69 6.30 11.13
CA GLN A 104 -11.20 5.98 12.46
C GLN A 104 -10.24 5.02 13.19
N GLU A 105 -9.52 5.54 14.18
CA GLU A 105 -8.88 4.69 15.19
C GLU A 105 -9.96 3.94 15.98
N LYS A 106 -9.89 2.62 15.99
CA LYS A 106 -10.65 1.80 16.93
C LYS A 106 -10.03 1.88 18.32
N THR A 107 -9.96 3.08 18.88
CA THR A 107 -9.76 3.20 20.30
C THR A 107 -11.04 2.72 20.98
N GLY A 108 -10.97 1.60 21.69
CA GLY A 108 -12.09 0.98 22.39
C GLY A 108 -12.63 1.80 23.56
N ARG A 109 -12.47 3.12 23.53
CA ARG A 109 -13.00 4.08 24.46
C ARG A 109 -14.21 4.76 23.83
N LEU A 110 -15.39 4.27 24.20
CA LEU A 110 -16.69 4.90 23.91
C LEU A 110 -16.69 6.41 24.30
N PHE A 111 -15.77 6.85 25.15
CA PHE A 111 -15.62 8.22 25.66
C PHE A 111 -14.90 9.18 24.70
N SER A 112 -14.03 8.70 23.78
CA SER A 112 -13.32 9.60 22.84
C SER A 112 -14.25 10.15 21.75
N ARG A 113 -15.35 9.45 21.44
CA ARG A 113 -16.40 9.94 20.52
C ARG A 113 -17.11 11.21 21.02
N LEU A 114 -17.03 11.54 22.31
CA LEU A 114 -17.60 12.76 22.92
C LEU A 114 -16.68 13.98 22.79
N LEU A 115 -15.41 13.80 22.45
CA LEU A 115 -14.48 14.90 22.26
C LEU A 115 -14.54 15.39 20.81
N ARG A 116 -15.36 16.42 20.56
CA ARG A 116 -15.48 17.18 19.29
C ARG A 116 -14.13 17.51 18.61
N ARG A 117 -13.03 17.44 19.32
CA ARG A 117 -11.69 17.79 18.87
C ARG A 117 -11.09 16.75 17.91
N GLU A 118 -11.22 15.45 18.20
CA GLU A 118 -10.71 14.37 17.35
C GLU A 118 -11.43 14.33 15.97
N GLY A 119 -12.74 14.57 15.97
CA GLY A 119 -13.51 14.67 14.73
C GLY A 119 -13.08 15.87 13.85
N ALA A 120 -12.75 17.01 14.48
CA ALA A 120 -12.29 18.19 13.76
C ALA A 120 -10.89 17.97 13.15
N GLU A 121 -9.97 17.30 13.86
CA GLU A 121 -8.63 16.98 13.35
C GLU A 121 -8.68 15.97 12.21
N ALA A 122 -9.49 14.91 12.32
CA ALA A 122 -9.69 13.93 11.25
C ALA A 122 -10.30 14.59 10.01
N THR A 123 -11.29 15.49 10.19
CA THR A 123 -11.90 16.24 9.09
C THR A 123 -10.88 17.18 8.43
N ALA A 124 -10.09 17.91 9.20
CA ALA A 124 -9.07 18.80 8.65
C ALA A 124 -8.01 18.01 7.85
N ARG A 125 -7.59 16.85 8.35
CA ARG A 125 -6.68 15.94 7.63
C ARG A 125 -7.30 15.42 6.34
N ALA A 126 -8.55 14.94 6.39
CA ALA A 126 -9.27 14.46 5.21
C ALA A 126 -9.33 15.53 4.12
N LEU A 127 -9.71 16.76 4.49
CA LEU A 127 -9.77 17.88 3.56
C LEU A 127 -8.39 18.23 2.98
N ALA A 128 -7.35 18.26 3.80
CA ALA A 128 -5.97 18.51 3.34
C ALA A 128 -5.48 17.43 2.36
N LEU A 129 -5.80 16.15 2.60
CA LEU A 129 -5.48 15.06 1.68
C LEU A 129 -6.29 15.16 0.38
N LEU A 130 -7.58 15.48 0.44
CA LEU A 130 -8.41 15.69 -0.74
C LEU A 130 -7.90 16.87 -1.60
N GLU A 131 -7.43 17.95 -0.96
CA GLU A 131 -6.79 19.07 -1.64
C GLU A 131 -5.48 18.64 -2.31
N PHE A 132 -4.61 17.95 -1.58
CA PHE A 132 -3.36 17.38 -2.09
C PHE A 132 -3.58 16.49 -3.32
N LEU A 133 -4.64 15.67 -3.30
CA LEU A 133 -5.00 14.76 -4.40
C LEU A 133 -5.77 15.46 -5.54
N GLY A 134 -6.11 16.74 -5.40
CA GLY A 134 -6.85 17.50 -6.42
C GLY A 134 -8.31 17.10 -6.59
N ILE A 135 -8.92 16.47 -5.57
CA ILE A 135 -10.33 16.04 -5.57
C ILE A 135 -11.18 16.68 -4.47
N ALA A 136 -10.69 17.74 -3.81
CA ALA A 136 -11.42 18.44 -2.75
C ALA A 136 -12.79 18.98 -3.17
N GLY A 137 -12.93 19.42 -4.45
CA GLY A 137 -14.19 19.86 -5.00
C GLY A 137 -15.27 18.77 -5.11
N LEU A 138 -14.89 17.50 -4.93
CA LEU A 138 -15.80 16.35 -5.01
C LEU A 138 -16.19 15.81 -3.61
N ARG A 139 -15.76 16.47 -2.53
CA ARG A 139 -15.90 15.97 -1.14
C ARG A 139 -17.33 15.60 -0.74
N ASP A 140 -18.33 16.33 -1.27
CA ASP A 140 -19.74 16.13 -0.95
C ASP A 140 -20.45 15.20 -1.96
N ASN A 141 -19.75 14.71 -2.99
CA ASN A 141 -20.27 13.77 -3.96
C ASN A 141 -20.24 12.35 -3.39
N LEU A 142 -21.21 11.51 -3.80
CA LEU A 142 -21.16 10.08 -3.50
C LEU A 142 -19.97 9.44 -4.23
N ALA A 143 -19.31 8.49 -3.57
CA ALA A 143 -18.17 7.78 -4.16
C ALA A 143 -18.55 6.99 -5.43
N SER A 144 -19.82 6.54 -5.54
CA SER A 144 -20.38 5.92 -6.75
C SER A 144 -20.41 6.83 -7.98
N ASN A 145 -20.43 8.15 -7.79
CA ASN A 145 -20.47 9.13 -8.88
C ASN A 145 -19.08 9.51 -9.41
N LEU A 146 -18.02 9.01 -8.80
CA LEU A 146 -16.66 9.28 -9.21
C LEU A 146 -16.27 8.47 -10.45
N SER A 147 -15.48 9.07 -11.35
CA SER A 147 -14.77 8.29 -12.37
C SER A 147 -13.80 7.30 -11.74
N TYR A 148 -13.45 6.23 -12.47
CA TYR A 148 -12.54 5.19 -11.96
C TYR A 148 -11.21 5.77 -11.45
N GLY A 149 -10.62 6.75 -12.18
CA GLY A 149 -9.39 7.40 -11.74
C GLY A 149 -9.58 8.22 -10.44
N GLN A 150 -10.72 8.90 -10.28
CA GLN A 150 -11.04 9.61 -9.03
C GLN A 150 -11.27 8.64 -7.86
N GLN A 151 -11.87 7.49 -8.12
CA GLN A 151 -12.00 6.42 -7.14
C GLN A 151 -10.64 5.89 -6.69
N LYS A 152 -9.68 5.72 -7.62
CA LYS A 152 -8.28 5.35 -7.28
C LYS A 152 -7.60 6.40 -6.41
N LEU A 153 -7.78 7.70 -6.70
CA LEU A 153 -7.25 8.77 -5.85
C LEU A 153 -7.89 8.75 -4.46
N LEU A 154 -9.20 8.52 -4.37
CA LEU A 154 -9.88 8.40 -3.09
C LEU A 154 -9.36 7.20 -2.28
N ASP A 155 -9.24 6.01 -2.89
CA ASP A 155 -8.68 4.81 -2.26
C ASP A 155 -7.25 5.05 -1.74
N PHE A 156 -6.42 5.73 -2.55
CA PHE A 156 -5.08 6.15 -2.12
C PHE A 156 -5.12 7.14 -0.94
N GLY A 157 -6.02 8.13 -0.99
CA GLY A 157 -6.24 9.07 0.11
C GLY A 157 -6.68 8.39 1.40
N MET A 158 -7.58 7.42 1.31
CA MET A 158 -8.04 6.63 2.44
C MET A 158 -6.89 5.87 3.12
N ALA A 159 -5.95 5.31 2.32
CA ALA A 159 -4.77 4.65 2.86
C ALA A 159 -3.85 5.61 3.62
N LEU A 160 -3.84 6.90 3.28
CA LEU A 160 -3.04 7.95 3.94
C LEU A 160 -3.65 8.46 5.25
N MET A 161 -4.95 8.24 5.48
CA MET A 161 -5.65 8.76 6.66
C MET A 161 -5.07 8.27 8.00
N SER A 162 -4.48 7.07 8.02
CA SER A 162 -3.85 6.49 9.22
C SER A 162 -2.42 6.96 9.47
N GLU A 163 -1.88 7.89 8.66
CA GLU A 163 -0.46 8.31 8.71
C GLU A 163 0.51 7.13 8.69
N PRO A 164 0.40 6.25 7.70
CA PRO A 164 1.21 5.04 7.67
C PRO A 164 2.68 5.37 7.45
N GLN A 165 3.57 4.54 7.99
CA GLN A 165 5.00 4.61 7.71
C GLN A 165 5.38 3.81 6.46
N VAL A 166 4.62 2.75 6.15
CA VAL A 166 4.74 1.95 4.93
C VAL A 166 3.39 1.90 4.23
N ILE A 167 3.40 2.20 2.95
CA ILE A 167 2.24 2.09 2.07
C ILE A 167 2.53 1.02 1.02
N MET A 168 1.72 -0.02 1.01
CA MET A 168 1.81 -1.12 0.05
C MET A 168 0.77 -0.93 -1.04
N LEU A 169 1.22 -0.61 -2.25
CA LEU A 169 0.38 -0.32 -3.41
C LEU A 169 0.31 -1.53 -4.34
N ASP A 170 -0.89 -2.07 -4.55
CA ASP A 170 -1.13 -3.25 -5.39
C ASP A 170 -1.77 -2.82 -6.72
N GLU A 171 -0.95 -2.71 -7.78
CA GLU A 171 -1.32 -2.25 -9.13
C GLU A 171 -2.10 -0.92 -9.14
N PRO A 172 -1.58 0.14 -8.50
CA PRO A 172 -2.31 1.39 -8.37
C PRO A 172 -2.61 2.07 -9.71
N MET A 173 -1.85 1.79 -10.77
CA MET A 173 -2.00 2.39 -12.11
C MET A 173 -2.91 1.57 -13.04
N ALA A 174 -3.36 0.37 -12.62
CA ALA A 174 -4.19 -0.49 -13.46
C ALA A 174 -5.52 0.17 -13.83
N GLY A 175 -5.84 0.19 -15.14
CA GLY A 175 -7.10 0.75 -15.65
C GLY A 175 -7.20 2.28 -15.64
N VAL A 176 -6.11 2.99 -15.37
CA VAL A 176 -6.08 4.46 -15.28
C VAL A 176 -5.49 5.06 -16.56
N ASN A 177 -6.00 6.22 -16.97
CA ASN A 177 -5.49 6.91 -18.16
C ASN A 177 -4.08 7.52 -17.92
N PRO A 178 -3.28 7.80 -18.98
CA PRO A 178 -1.91 8.26 -18.84
C PRO A 178 -1.74 9.56 -18.03
N THR A 179 -2.70 10.48 -18.13
CA THR A 179 -2.64 11.74 -17.35
C THR A 179 -2.78 11.46 -15.86
N MET A 180 -3.70 10.59 -15.49
CA MET A 180 -3.92 10.21 -14.10
C MET A 180 -2.73 9.41 -13.54
N ILE A 181 -2.09 8.56 -14.35
CA ILE A 181 -0.86 7.86 -13.97
C ILE A 181 0.22 8.87 -13.58
N LYS A 182 0.45 9.90 -14.40
CA LYS A 182 1.42 10.96 -14.10
C LYS A 182 1.11 11.67 -12.78
N ASN A 183 -0.16 11.99 -12.53
CA ASN A 183 -0.57 12.64 -11.29
C ASN A 183 -0.31 11.73 -10.08
N LEU A 184 -0.70 10.46 -10.15
CA LEU A 184 -0.49 9.51 -9.04
C LEU A 184 0.99 9.27 -8.77
N VAL A 185 1.82 9.15 -9.81
CA VAL A 185 3.29 9.08 -9.69
C VAL A 185 3.83 10.33 -8.99
N ALA A 186 3.38 11.52 -9.38
CA ALA A 186 3.80 12.77 -8.75
C ALA A 186 3.43 12.81 -7.26
N HIS A 187 2.22 12.40 -6.88
CA HIS A 187 1.79 12.31 -5.48
C HIS A 187 2.64 11.31 -4.68
N ILE A 188 2.95 10.14 -5.24
CA ILE A 188 3.81 9.14 -4.58
C ILE A 188 5.22 9.71 -4.35
N LEU A 189 5.81 10.34 -5.36
CA LEU A 189 7.15 10.96 -5.26
C LEU A 189 7.18 12.09 -4.23
N GLU A 190 6.15 12.93 -4.20
CA GLU A 190 6.04 14.01 -3.21
C GLU A 190 5.91 13.47 -1.79
N LEU A 191 5.08 12.45 -1.58
CA LEU A 191 4.95 11.79 -0.26
C LEU A 191 6.25 11.09 0.14
N ASN A 192 6.94 10.43 -0.81
CA ASN A 192 8.24 9.83 -0.53
C ASN A 192 9.29 10.87 -0.13
N ALA A 193 9.30 12.04 -0.78
CA ALA A 193 10.17 13.16 -0.38
C ALA A 193 9.85 13.69 1.03
N ARG A 194 8.60 13.50 1.51
CA ARG A 194 8.18 13.79 2.89
C ARG A 194 8.49 12.66 3.88
N GLY A 195 9.16 11.57 3.44
CA GLY A 195 9.61 10.45 4.28
C GLY A 195 8.70 9.22 4.30
N TYR A 196 7.62 9.20 3.53
CA TYR A 196 6.80 7.99 3.40
C TYR A 196 7.56 6.89 2.66
N THR A 197 7.40 5.65 3.11
CA THR A 197 7.99 4.46 2.50
C THR A 197 6.94 3.74 1.66
N PHE A 198 7.32 3.29 0.46
CA PHE A 198 6.40 2.61 -0.44
C PHE A 198 6.94 1.25 -0.89
N VAL A 199 6.06 0.27 -0.97
CA VAL A 199 6.29 -0.99 -1.69
C VAL A 199 5.21 -1.09 -2.77
N VAL A 200 5.63 -1.14 -4.03
CA VAL A 200 4.71 -1.02 -5.18
C VAL A 200 4.77 -2.28 -6.03
N ILE A 201 3.63 -2.95 -6.19
CA ILE A 201 3.46 -3.97 -7.23
C ILE A 201 2.95 -3.26 -8.47
N GLU A 202 3.67 -3.37 -9.58
CA GLU A 202 3.27 -2.82 -10.88
C GLU A 202 3.71 -3.70 -12.04
N HIS A 203 2.96 -3.64 -13.13
CA HIS A 203 3.27 -4.30 -14.38
C HIS A 203 3.73 -3.33 -15.47
N ASN A 204 3.49 -2.03 -15.28
CA ASN A 204 3.97 -0.99 -16.17
C ASN A 204 5.45 -0.69 -15.86
N MET A 205 6.33 -1.24 -16.69
CA MET A 205 7.79 -1.10 -16.48
C MET A 205 8.26 0.35 -16.56
N GLU A 206 7.65 1.22 -17.39
CA GLU A 206 8.01 2.65 -17.44
C GLU A 206 7.75 3.31 -16.07
N VAL A 207 6.62 2.99 -15.44
CA VAL A 207 6.29 3.51 -14.11
C VAL A 207 7.27 2.95 -13.08
N VAL A 208 7.52 1.64 -13.06
CA VAL A 208 8.45 1.01 -12.11
C VAL A 208 9.85 1.63 -12.23
N MET A 209 10.37 1.75 -13.45
CA MET A 209 11.71 2.29 -13.70
C MET A 209 11.83 3.77 -13.33
N SER A 210 10.76 4.54 -13.48
CA SER A 210 10.76 5.98 -13.12
C SER A 210 10.50 6.24 -11.64
N LEU A 211 9.76 5.34 -10.98
CA LEU A 211 9.29 5.54 -9.61
C LEU A 211 10.22 4.89 -8.57
N CYS A 212 10.64 3.65 -8.82
CA CYS A 212 11.33 2.85 -7.82
C CYS A 212 12.84 3.08 -7.84
N ARG A 213 13.46 3.08 -6.64
CA ARG A 213 14.93 3.17 -6.51
C ARG A 213 15.58 1.79 -6.46
N ARG A 214 14.84 0.79 -6.01
CA ARG A 214 15.24 -0.61 -5.96
C ARG A 214 14.06 -1.46 -6.38
N ILE A 215 14.35 -2.55 -7.06
CA ILE A 215 13.36 -3.49 -7.60
C ILE A 215 13.73 -4.89 -7.11
N VAL A 216 12.73 -5.62 -6.65
CA VAL A 216 12.81 -7.06 -6.35
C VAL A 216 11.96 -7.79 -7.38
N VAL A 217 12.52 -8.84 -7.96
CA VAL A 217 11.85 -9.68 -8.96
C VAL A 217 11.46 -11.01 -8.32
N LEU A 218 10.17 -11.31 -8.37
CA LEU A 218 9.65 -12.62 -7.96
C LEU A 218 9.31 -13.48 -9.17
N SER A 219 9.67 -14.76 -9.10
CA SER A 219 9.23 -15.79 -10.05
C SER A 219 8.96 -17.09 -9.29
N GLN A 220 7.83 -17.74 -9.59
CA GLN A 220 7.42 -19.01 -8.98
C GLN A 220 7.51 -19.06 -7.44
N GLY A 221 7.21 -17.93 -6.80
CA GLY A 221 7.24 -17.81 -5.34
C GLY A 221 8.63 -17.56 -4.74
N GLU A 222 9.65 -17.34 -5.55
CA GLU A 222 11.03 -17.09 -5.10
C GLU A 222 11.53 -15.72 -5.57
N ARG A 223 12.44 -15.11 -4.82
CA ARG A 223 13.18 -13.93 -5.25
C ARG A 223 14.32 -14.36 -6.17
N ILE A 224 14.23 -13.96 -7.44
CA ILE A 224 15.21 -14.33 -8.46
C ILE A 224 16.23 -13.22 -8.77
N ALA A 225 15.85 -11.95 -8.56
CA ALA A 225 16.75 -10.82 -8.72
C ALA A 225 16.39 -9.68 -7.78
N GLU A 226 17.37 -8.82 -7.52
CA GLU A 226 17.22 -7.58 -6.76
C GLU A 226 18.30 -6.61 -7.23
N GLY A 227 17.94 -5.33 -7.43
CA GLY A 227 18.88 -4.30 -7.88
C GLY A 227 18.19 -2.99 -8.18
N THR A 228 18.97 -2.04 -8.67
CA THR A 228 18.46 -0.78 -9.22
C THR A 228 17.68 -1.02 -10.52
N PRO A 229 16.84 -0.08 -10.97
CA PRO A 229 16.16 -0.17 -12.25
C PRO A 229 17.10 -0.50 -13.42
N ALA A 230 18.30 0.11 -13.47
CA ALA A 230 19.27 -0.13 -14.52
C ALA A 230 19.80 -1.58 -14.49
N GLU A 231 20.18 -2.07 -13.32
CA GLU A 231 20.68 -3.45 -13.15
C GLU A 231 19.61 -4.49 -13.50
N ILE A 232 18.34 -4.21 -13.18
CA ILE A 232 17.24 -5.12 -13.53
C ILE A 232 16.95 -5.09 -15.02
N ALA A 233 17.06 -3.92 -15.70
CA ALA A 233 16.85 -3.81 -17.14
C ALA A 233 17.93 -4.56 -17.97
N GLU A 234 19.15 -4.64 -17.45
CA GLU A 234 20.26 -5.34 -18.08
C GLU A 234 20.33 -6.85 -17.74
N ASN A 235 19.51 -7.29 -16.77
CA ASN A 235 19.52 -8.67 -16.31
C ASN A 235 18.86 -9.59 -17.37
N PRO A 236 19.54 -10.63 -17.86
CA PRO A 236 19.03 -11.52 -18.90
C PRO A 236 17.99 -12.55 -18.43
N LEU A 237 17.52 -12.48 -17.17
CA LEU A 237 16.54 -13.42 -16.56
C LEU A 237 15.12 -13.12 -17.02
#